data_f3ee594e822fb852e996a5b8a5c84d7f
#
_entry.id   f3ee594e822fb852e996a5b8a5c84d7f
#
_cell.length_a   1.000
_cell.length_b   1.000
_cell.length_c   1.000
_cell.angle_alpha   90.00
_cell.angle_beta   90.00
_cell.angle_gamma   90.00
#
_symmetry.space_group_name_H-M   'P 1'
#
loop_
_entity.id
_entity.type
_entity.pdbx_description
1 polymer ?
#
loop_
_entity_poly.entity_id
_entity_poly.type
_entity_poly.pdbx_seq_one_letter_code
_entity_poly.pdbx_strand_id
1 'polypeptide(L)'
;MIKLISWNVNGLRAVCGKGFAEIFAGFDADFVCIQETKLQAGQIDLEFSGYRSYWNYADRKGYSGVCIYTRMEPLAVHYGIGRDEHDHEGRVITLEMPDFYLVCCYTPNSQNPDTPGELPKRLDYRMEWEDAFRGYVNALHDKGLATVAESYEAAVNAASGAEEGLFAPIKENSHAAGGTSKPVIICGDLNVAHKEIDLKNPKTNTKSAGFTPQEREKMTELLESGFTDTFRHFHPDVTDAYSWWSYRMNARAKNVGWRIDYFLATADITPRLVSASILPDIMGSDHCPVELTIQ
;
A
#
# COMPACT_ATOMS: atom_id res chain seq x y z
N MET A 1 18.68 0.32 12.64
CA MET A 1 18.06 0.81 11.39
C MET A 1 17.08 -0.25 10.94
N ILE A 2 15.92 0.15 10.47
CA ILE A 2 14.86 -0.73 9.96
C ILE A 2 14.73 -0.47 8.46
N LYS A 3 14.80 -1.54 7.66
CA LYS A 3 14.65 -1.48 6.20
C LYS A 3 13.30 -2.05 5.79
N LEU A 4 12.57 -1.29 4.99
CA LEU A 4 11.26 -1.64 4.46
C LEU A 4 11.30 -1.65 2.92
N ILE A 5 10.73 -2.69 2.32
CA ILE A 5 10.54 -2.82 0.87
C ILE A 5 9.05 -2.88 0.58
N SER A 6 8.63 -2.23 -0.49
CA SER A 6 7.28 -2.37 -1.04
C SER A 6 7.35 -2.68 -2.52
N TRP A 7 6.61 -3.70 -2.99
CA TRP A 7 6.63 -4.14 -4.38
C TRP A 7 5.29 -4.70 -4.86
N ASN A 8 4.68 -4.04 -5.83
CA ASN A 8 3.60 -4.64 -6.59
C ASN A 8 4.18 -5.67 -7.57
N VAL A 9 3.83 -6.94 -7.38
CA VAL A 9 4.39 -8.06 -8.15
C VAL A 9 3.52 -8.46 -9.35
N ASN A 10 2.34 -7.86 -9.51
CA ASN A 10 1.40 -8.16 -10.59
C ASN A 10 1.14 -9.68 -10.76
N GLY A 11 1.02 -10.37 -9.64
CA GLY A 11 0.82 -11.83 -9.57
C GLY A 11 2.04 -12.58 -9.06
N LEU A 12 2.01 -12.97 -7.78
CA LEU A 12 3.16 -13.54 -7.08
C LEU A 12 3.65 -14.85 -7.70
N ARG A 13 2.76 -15.74 -8.17
CA ARG A 13 3.17 -16.97 -8.87
C ARG A 13 4.02 -16.70 -10.12
N ALA A 14 3.68 -15.65 -10.86
CA ALA A 14 4.42 -15.28 -12.05
C ALA A 14 5.83 -14.77 -11.74
N VAL A 15 5.98 -14.03 -10.64
CA VAL A 15 7.28 -13.51 -10.22
C VAL A 15 8.12 -14.61 -9.55
N CYS A 16 7.51 -15.57 -8.86
CA CYS A 16 8.22 -16.74 -8.34
C CYS A 16 8.96 -17.51 -9.45
N GLY A 17 8.35 -17.66 -10.62
CA GLY A 17 9.00 -18.25 -11.80
C GLY A 17 10.13 -17.40 -12.41
N LYS A 18 10.37 -16.21 -11.89
CA LYS A 18 11.40 -15.26 -12.37
C LYS A 18 12.46 -14.95 -11.31
N GLY A 19 12.62 -15.81 -10.31
CA GLY A 19 13.64 -15.67 -9.29
C GLY A 19 13.24 -14.82 -8.08
N PHE A 20 11.96 -14.80 -7.70
CA PHE A 20 11.50 -14.02 -6.55
C PHE A 20 12.23 -14.33 -5.25
N ALA A 21 12.56 -15.62 -5.01
CA ALA A 21 13.22 -16.02 -3.78
C ALA A 21 14.63 -15.41 -3.64
N GLU A 22 15.39 -15.37 -4.73
CA GLU A 22 16.71 -14.77 -4.80
C GLU A 22 16.61 -13.24 -4.66
N ILE A 23 15.65 -12.62 -5.33
CA ILE A 23 15.38 -11.18 -5.20
C ILE A 23 15.02 -10.85 -3.75
N PHE A 24 14.10 -11.60 -3.15
CA PHE A 24 13.67 -11.41 -1.77
C PHE A 24 14.83 -11.53 -0.78
N ALA A 25 15.68 -12.55 -0.93
CA ALA A 25 16.87 -12.73 -0.09
C ALA A 25 17.83 -11.55 -0.24
N GLY A 26 17.98 -11.01 -1.47
CA GLY A 26 18.84 -9.86 -1.76
C GLY A 26 18.36 -8.54 -1.14
N PHE A 27 17.09 -8.41 -0.80
CA PHE A 27 16.59 -7.21 -0.10
C PHE A 27 17.19 -7.06 1.30
N ASP A 28 17.42 -8.16 2.00
CA ASP A 28 17.87 -8.15 3.41
C ASP A 28 17.12 -7.09 4.24
N ALA A 29 15.79 -7.12 4.16
CA ALA A 29 14.90 -6.13 4.75
C ALA A 29 14.18 -6.68 5.98
N ASP A 30 13.79 -5.81 6.91
CA ASP A 30 13.00 -6.17 8.08
C ASP A 30 11.53 -6.39 7.71
N PHE A 31 11.05 -5.64 6.72
CA PHE A 31 9.69 -5.76 6.17
C PHE A 31 9.72 -5.80 4.65
N VAL A 32 8.96 -6.73 4.07
CA VAL A 32 8.71 -6.81 2.62
C VAL A 32 7.20 -6.84 2.39
N CYS A 33 6.66 -5.75 1.88
CA CYS A 33 5.25 -5.54 1.59
C CYS A 33 4.99 -5.81 0.12
N ILE A 34 4.09 -6.73 -0.17
CA ILE A 34 3.78 -7.17 -1.54
C ILE A 34 2.35 -6.81 -1.88
N GLN A 35 2.13 -6.19 -3.03
CA GLN A 35 0.82 -5.88 -3.55
C GLN A 35 0.53 -6.72 -4.80
N GLU A 36 -0.77 -6.88 -5.07
CA GLU A 36 -1.29 -7.60 -6.22
C GLU A 36 -0.79 -9.06 -6.30
N THR A 37 -0.91 -9.76 -5.17
CA THR A 37 -0.49 -11.17 -5.06
C THR A 37 -1.29 -12.08 -5.98
N LYS A 38 -2.57 -11.75 -6.26
CA LYS A 38 -3.53 -12.52 -7.09
C LYS A 38 -3.68 -13.96 -6.63
N LEU A 39 -3.57 -14.20 -5.32
CA LEU A 39 -3.63 -15.51 -4.70
C LEU A 39 -4.88 -15.70 -3.85
N GLN A 40 -5.12 -16.96 -3.53
CA GLN A 40 -6.02 -17.42 -2.48
C GLN A 40 -5.24 -18.28 -1.49
N ALA A 41 -5.73 -18.43 -0.28
CA ALA A 41 -5.12 -19.27 0.75
C ALA A 41 -4.80 -20.68 0.20
N GLY A 42 -3.61 -21.20 0.51
CA GLY A 42 -3.15 -22.53 0.13
C GLY A 42 -2.74 -22.69 -1.36
N GLN A 43 -2.70 -21.62 -2.15
CA GLN A 43 -2.28 -21.73 -3.56
C GLN A 43 -0.77 -21.67 -3.76
N ILE A 44 -0.03 -21.21 -2.78
CA ILE A 44 1.44 -21.20 -2.79
C ILE A 44 1.91 -21.48 -1.38
N ASP A 45 3.00 -22.23 -1.29
CA ASP A 45 3.78 -22.39 -0.06
C ASP A 45 5.08 -21.60 -0.26
N LEU A 46 5.15 -20.41 0.34
CA LEU A 46 6.26 -19.49 0.17
C LEU A 46 6.68 -18.93 1.53
N GLU A 47 7.52 -19.71 2.20
CA GLU A 47 8.09 -19.35 3.48
C GLU A 47 9.54 -18.91 3.32
N PHE A 48 9.92 -17.87 4.06
CA PHE A 48 11.30 -17.40 4.15
C PHE A 48 11.79 -17.53 5.58
N SER A 49 12.94 -18.17 5.76
CA SER A 49 13.55 -18.37 7.08
C SER A 49 13.74 -17.03 7.81
N GLY A 50 13.25 -16.96 9.04
CA GLY A 50 13.32 -15.76 9.87
C GLY A 50 12.23 -14.74 9.61
N TYR A 51 11.28 -15.01 8.70
CA TYR A 51 10.13 -14.15 8.46
C TYR A 51 8.82 -14.82 8.88
N ARG A 52 7.91 -14.01 9.40
CA ARG A 52 6.47 -14.30 9.47
C ARG A 52 5.80 -13.65 8.26
N SER A 53 4.65 -14.18 7.83
CA SER A 53 3.86 -13.61 6.74
C SER A 53 2.41 -13.42 7.13
N TYR A 54 1.83 -12.32 6.67
CA TYR A 54 0.44 -11.94 6.87
C TYR A 54 -0.18 -11.66 5.51
N TRP A 55 -1.34 -12.26 5.23
CA TRP A 55 -1.95 -12.27 3.90
C TRP A 55 -3.39 -11.77 3.97
N ASN A 56 -3.75 -10.84 3.09
CA ASN A 56 -5.12 -10.43 2.85
C ASN A 56 -5.48 -10.75 1.40
N TYR A 57 -6.47 -11.61 1.23
CA TYR A 57 -6.90 -12.12 -0.07
C TYR A 57 -8.20 -11.44 -0.50
N ALA A 58 -8.35 -11.21 -1.80
CA ALA A 58 -9.64 -10.79 -2.34
C ALA A 58 -10.62 -11.97 -2.39
N ASP A 59 -11.91 -11.73 -2.23
CA ASP A 59 -12.96 -12.75 -2.43
C ASP A 59 -12.93 -13.28 -3.87
N ARG A 60 -12.65 -12.40 -4.81
CA ARG A 60 -12.50 -12.75 -6.22
C ARG A 60 -11.14 -13.42 -6.46
N LYS A 61 -11.20 -14.66 -6.96
CA LYS A 61 -9.98 -15.43 -7.32
C LYS A 61 -9.14 -14.74 -8.39
N GLY A 62 -7.81 -14.77 -8.22
CA GLY A 62 -6.86 -14.23 -9.18
C GLY A 62 -6.86 -12.70 -9.30
N TYR A 63 -7.31 -12.00 -8.26
CA TYR A 63 -7.47 -10.54 -8.25
C TYR A 63 -6.87 -9.96 -6.99
N SER A 64 -6.28 -8.75 -7.06
CA SER A 64 -5.78 -7.96 -5.92
C SER A 64 -4.95 -8.77 -4.92
N GLY A 65 -5.16 -8.56 -3.63
CA GLY A 65 -4.48 -9.22 -2.53
C GLY A 65 -3.15 -8.58 -2.16
N VAL A 66 -2.88 -8.47 -0.86
CA VAL A 66 -1.63 -7.96 -0.32
C VAL A 66 -1.03 -8.93 0.70
N CYS A 67 0.28 -8.83 0.90
CA CYS A 67 1.01 -9.64 1.87
C CYS A 67 2.13 -8.81 2.51
N ILE A 68 2.42 -9.07 3.78
CA ILE A 68 3.59 -8.53 4.47
C ILE A 68 4.41 -9.69 5.02
N TYR A 69 5.68 -9.74 4.66
CA TYR A 69 6.70 -10.53 5.35
C TYR A 69 7.44 -9.64 6.35
N THR A 70 7.66 -10.13 7.56
CA THR A 70 8.38 -9.38 8.60
C THR A 70 9.27 -10.27 9.45
N ARG A 71 10.46 -9.78 9.79
CA ARG A 71 11.36 -10.38 10.79
C ARG A 71 10.94 -10.03 12.22
N MET A 72 10.14 -8.98 12.38
CA MET A 72 9.71 -8.47 13.67
C MET A 72 8.29 -8.96 13.97
N GLU A 73 8.02 -9.34 15.23
CA GLU A 73 6.66 -9.72 15.64
C GLU A 73 5.83 -8.47 15.90
N PRO A 74 4.70 -8.29 15.19
CA PRO A 74 3.80 -7.18 15.46
C PRO A 74 3.03 -7.40 16.76
N LEU A 75 2.63 -6.31 17.42
CA LEU A 75 1.75 -6.33 18.59
C LEU A 75 0.33 -6.73 18.20
N ALA A 76 -0.13 -6.27 17.01
CA ALA A 76 -1.43 -6.63 16.46
C ALA A 76 -1.38 -6.57 14.92
N VAL A 77 -2.33 -7.25 14.28
CA VAL A 77 -2.52 -7.27 12.82
C VAL A 77 -3.98 -6.97 12.52
N HIS A 78 -4.22 -6.06 11.57
CA HIS A 78 -5.56 -5.73 11.10
C HIS A 78 -5.64 -5.85 9.58
N TYR A 79 -6.79 -6.33 9.07
CA TYR A 79 -7.06 -6.55 7.66
C TYR A 79 -8.19 -5.63 7.21
N GLY A 80 -7.97 -4.91 6.09
CA GLY A 80 -8.93 -3.94 5.58
C GLY A 80 -8.82 -2.56 6.25
N ILE A 81 -9.83 -1.73 6.02
CA ILE A 81 -9.96 -0.38 6.57
C ILE A 81 -11.20 -0.21 7.46
N GLY A 82 -11.88 -1.32 7.74
CA GLY A 82 -13.08 -1.33 8.55
C GLY A 82 -14.32 -0.80 7.80
N ARG A 83 -14.42 -1.07 6.51
CA ARG A 83 -15.56 -0.72 5.64
C ARG A 83 -15.90 -1.90 4.77
N ASP A 84 -17.04 -2.53 5.02
CA ASP A 84 -17.49 -3.73 4.30
C ASP A 84 -17.43 -3.53 2.78
N GLU A 85 -17.93 -2.39 2.29
CA GLU A 85 -17.92 -2.04 0.87
C GLU A 85 -16.52 -1.94 0.22
N HIS A 86 -15.44 -1.89 1.04
CA HIS A 86 -14.05 -1.73 0.59
C HIS A 86 -13.15 -2.91 0.92
N ASP A 87 -13.54 -3.81 1.84
CA ASP A 87 -12.64 -4.81 2.41
C ASP A 87 -12.69 -6.18 1.70
N HIS A 88 -13.58 -6.37 0.70
CA HIS A 88 -13.68 -7.60 -0.09
C HIS A 88 -12.57 -7.83 -1.14
N GLU A 89 -11.76 -6.81 -1.40
CA GLU A 89 -10.72 -6.88 -2.43
C GLU A 89 -9.31 -7.16 -1.86
N GLY A 90 -9.17 -7.39 -0.53
CA GLY A 90 -7.91 -7.75 0.10
C GLY A 90 -6.80 -6.72 -0.11
N ARG A 91 -7.09 -5.41 0.11
CA ARG A 91 -6.23 -4.30 -0.30
C ARG A 91 -5.33 -3.73 0.77
N VAL A 92 -5.63 -3.98 2.05
CA VAL A 92 -4.91 -3.35 3.16
C VAL A 92 -4.58 -4.36 4.25
N ILE A 93 -3.33 -4.33 4.73
CA ILE A 93 -2.90 -4.96 5.99
C ILE A 93 -2.21 -3.89 6.81
N THR A 94 -2.60 -3.79 8.08
CA THR A 94 -1.93 -2.94 9.06
C THR A 94 -1.24 -3.81 10.12
N LEU A 95 0.05 -3.60 10.32
CA LEU A 95 0.79 -4.15 11.45
C LEU A 95 0.96 -3.06 12.51
N GLU A 96 0.59 -3.36 13.74
CA GLU A 96 0.97 -2.53 14.88
C GLU A 96 2.35 -2.96 15.38
N MET A 97 3.32 -2.09 15.22
CA MET A 97 4.66 -2.26 15.79
C MET A 97 4.76 -1.47 17.11
N PRO A 98 5.76 -1.74 17.97
CA PRO A 98 5.95 -0.98 19.21
C PRO A 98 5.96 0.54 19.00
N ASP A 99 6.64 1.03 17.95
CA ASP A 99 6.94 2.44 17.73
C ASP A 99 6.17 3.09 16.57
N PHE A 100 5.50 2.30 15.71
CA PHE A 100 4.78 2.81 14.55
C PHE A 100 3.73 1.79 14.07
N TYR A 101 2.82 2.25 13.19
CA TYR A 101 1.99 1.38 12.38
C TYR A 101 2.57 1.26 10.98
N LEU A 102 2.60 0.04 10.42
CA LEU A 102 2.92 -0.21 9.01
C LEU A 102 1.66 -0.61 8.26
N VAL A 103 1.26 0.20 7.29
CA VAL A 103 0.08 -0.01 6.45
C VAL A 103 0.54 -0.38 5.05
N CYS A 104 0.40 -1.64 4.65
CA CYS A 104 0.58 -2.09 3.28
C CYS A 104 -0.72 -1.93 2.51
N CYS A 105 -0.70 -1.14 1.44
CA CYS A 105 -1.88 -0.75 0.69
C CYS A 105 -1.73 -1.04 -0.81
N TYR A 106 -2.80 -1.56 -1.42
CA TYR A 106 -3.00 -1.62 -2.87
C TYR A 106 -4.27 -0.85 -3.23
N THR A 107 -4.11 0.43 -3.56
CA THR A 107 -5.24 1.31 -3.87
C THR A 107 -5.96 0.86 -5.15
N PRO A 108 -7.31 0.90 -5.20
CA PRO A 108 -8.06 0.52 -6.40
C PRO A 108 -7.63 1.33 -7.63
N ASN A 109 -7.35 0.67 -8.74
CA ASN A 109 -7.16 1.35 -10.02
C ASN A 109 -8.53 1.81 -10.55
N SER A 110 -8.64 3.08 -10.95
CA SER A 110 -9.88 3.65 -11.48
C SER A 110 -10.25 3.15 -12.88
N GLN A 111 -9.37 2.42 -13.55
CA GLN A 111 -9.52 1.76 -14.84
C GLN A 111 -9.80 2.75 -15.99
N ASN A 112 -8.93 2.77 -16.98
CA ASN A 112 -9.12 3.60 -18.15
C ASN A 112 -10.49 3.34 -18.82
N PRO A 113 -11.13 4.36 -19.40
CA PRO A 113 -12.40 4.22 -20.11
C PRO A 113 -12.23 3.42 -21.39
N ASP A 114 -13.35 2.83 -21.88
CA ASP A 114 -13.37 2.15 -23.17
C ASP A 114 -13.32 3.16 -24.34
N THR A 115 -13.90 4.34 -24.12
CA THR A 115 -13.94 5.43 -25.10
C THR A 115 -12.87 6.48 -24.77
N PRO A 116 -11.95 6.76 -25.68
CA PRO A 116 -10.93 7.81 -25.46
C PRO A 116 -11.58 9.16 -25.15
N GLY A 117 -11.10 9.80 -24.10
CA GLY A 117 -11.56 11.13 -23.67
C GLY A 117 -12.65 11.14 -22.61
N GLU A 118 -13.24 10.01 -22.27
CA GLU A 118 -14.11 9.85 -21.10
C GLU A 118 -13.27 9.73 -19.82
N LEU A 119 -13.91 9.81 -18.65
CA LEU A 119 -13.29 9.58 -17.34
C LEU A 119 -13.14 8.09 -17.07
N PRO A 120 -12.21 7.69 -16.17
CA PRO A 120 -12.05 6.30 -15.75
C PRO A 120 -13.35 5.69 -15.20
N LYS A 121 -13.55 4.39 -15.50
CA LYS A 121 -14.81 3.67 -15.22
C LYS A 121 -15.16 3.53 -13.74
N ARG A 122 -14.15 3.43 -12.88
CA ARG A 122 -14.30 3.26 -11.43
C ARG A 122 -13.85 4.51 -10.66
N LEU A 123 -13.86 5.68 -11.29
CA LEU A 123 -13.36 6.90 -10.66
C LEU A 123 -14.16 7.26 -9.40
N ASP A 124 -15.48 7.18 -9.45
CA ASP A 124 -16.35 7.50 -8.30
C ASP A 124 -16.03 6.58 -7.11
N TYR A 125 -16.00 5.26 -7.35
CA TYR A 125 -15.61 4.28 -6.32
C TYR A 125 -14.21 4.57 -5.76
N ARG A 126 -13.26 4.93 -6.65
CA ARG A 126 -11.91 5.29 -6.24
C ARG A 126 -11.90 6.51 -5.32
N MET A 127 -12.73 7.52 -5.57
CA MET A 127 -12.82 8.72 -4.72
C MET A 127 -13.39 8.38 -3.34
N GLU A 128 -14.45 7.57 -3.27
CA GLU A 128 -15.03 7.09 -2.02
C GLU A 128 -14.00 6.27 -1.20
N TRP A 129 -13.28 5.38 -1.87
CA TRP A 129 -12.24 4.56 -1.24
C TRP A 129 -11.11 5.42 -0.66
N GLU A 130 -10.64 6.45 -1.39
CA GLU A 130 -9.59 7.37 -0.92
C GLU A 130 -10.01 8.15 0.32
N ASP A 131 -11.25 8.63 0.38
CA ASP A 131 -11.78 9.34 1.55
C ASP A 131 -11.87 8.40 2.76
N ALA A 132 -12.33 7.17 2.55
CA ALA A 132 -12.39 6.15 3.59
C ALA A 132 -10.99 5.76 4.09
N PHE A 133 -10.04 5.55 3.18
CA PHE A 133 -8.66 5.21 3.52
C PHE A 133 -7.95 6.34 4.28
N ARG A 134 -8.08 7.60 3.84
CA ARG A 134 -7.55 8.77 4.54
C ARG A 134 -8.13 8.88 5.95
N GLY A 135 -9.46 8.70 6.09
CA GLY A 135 -10.11 8.65 7.40
C GLY A 135 -9.56 7.56 8.31
N TYR A 136 -9.33 6.36 7.76
CA TYR A 136 -8.75 5.22 8.47
C TYR A 136 -7.34 5.52 8.98
N VAL A 137 -6.41 5.97 8.12
CA VAL A 137 -5.01 6.17 8.52
C VAL A 137 -4.83 7.35 9.49
N ASN A 138 -5.67 8.39 9.39
CA ASN A 138 -5.68 9.48 10.36
C ASN A 138 -6.23 9.02 11.71
N ALA A 139 -7.31 8.24 11.72
CA ALA A 139 -7.84 7.67 12.95
C ALA A 139 -6.85 6.70 13.61
N LEU A 140 -6.11 5.93 12.80
CA LEU A 140 -5.05 5.03 13.27
C LEU A 140 -3.94 5.81 14.00
N HIS A 141 -3.49 6.93 13.41
CA HIS A 141 -2.50 7.82 14.00
C HIS A 141 -3.00 8.43 15.31
N ASP A 142 -4.22 8.96 15.32
CA ASP A 142 -4.74 9.77 16.44
C ASP A 142 -5.31 8.94 17.59
N LYS A 143 -5.90 7.78 17.30
CA LYS A 143 -6.70 6.98 18.25
C LYS A 143 -6.18 5.57 18.47
N GLY A 144 -5.32 5.09 17.58
CA GLY A 144 -4.77 3.74 17.62
C GLY A 144 -5.69 2.65 17.05
N LEU A 145 -5.08 1.49 16.77
CA LEU A 145 -5.71 0.37 16.06
C LEU A 145 -6.89 -0.22 16.84
N ALA A 146 -6.79 -0.37 18.16
CA ALA A 146 -7.88 -0.93 18.97
C ALA A 146 -9.18 -0.13 18.82
N THR A 147 -9.09 1.20 18.92
CA THR A 147 -10.26 2.10 18.79
C THR A 147 -10.84 2.05 17.37
N VAL A 148 -10.00 1.92 16.34
CA VAL A 148 -10.46 1.80 14.95
C VAL A 148 -11.18 0.48 14.73
N ALA A 149 -10.66 -0.63 15.26
CA ALA A 149 -11.27 -1.96 15.20
C ALA A 149 -12.62 -2.02 15.94
N GLU A 150 -12.69 -1.50 17.16
CA GLU A 150 -13.93 -1.43 17.98
C GLU A 150 -15.03 -0.63 17.25
N SER A 151 -14.67 0.49 16.62
CA SER A 151 -15.63 1.31 15.88
C SER A 151 -16.21 0.57 14.68
N TYR A 152 -15.43 -0.30 14.05
CA TYR A 152 -15.87 -1.14 12.94
C TYR A 152 -16.79 -2.26 13.40
N GLU A 153 -16.40 -3.02 14.43
CA GLU A 153 -17.25 -4.08 15.00
C GLU A 153 -18.60 -3.54 15.45
N ALA A 154 -18.63 -2.36 16.07
CA ALA A 154 -19.86 -1.70 16.45
C ALA A 154 -20.73 -1.33 15.23
N ALA A 155 -20.12 -0.85 14.14
CA ALA A 155 -20.85 -0.51 12.92
C ALA A 155 -21.38 -1.76 12.20
N VAL A 156 -20.60 -2.84 12.11
CA VAL A 156 -21.03 -4.12 11.51
C VAL A 156 -22.15 -4.75 12.32
N ASN A 157 -22.04 -4.80 13.65
CA ASN A 157 -23.06 -5.35 14.53
C ASN A 157 -24.37 -4.54 14.46
N ALA A 158 -24.28 -3.22 14.32
CA ALA A 158 -25.44 -2.35 14.14
C ALA A 158 -26.15 -2.57 12.78
N ALA A 159 -25.38 -2.88 11.75
CA ALA A 159 -25.90 -3.09 10.39
C ALA A 159 -26.46 -4.50 10.15
N SER A 160 -25.86 -5.53 10.77
CA SER A 160 -26.16 -6.94 10.47
C SER A 160 -27.15 -7.60 11.43
N GLY A 161 -27.36 -7.07 12.62
CA GLY A 161 -28.22 -7.71 13.65
C GLY A 161 -27.81 -9.16 14.00
N ALA A 162 -26.58 -9.56 13.71
CA ALA A 162 -26.10 -10.93 13.75
C ALA A 162 -24.91 -11.12 14.71
N GLU A 163 -24.90 -12.28 15.31
CA GLU A 163 -23.95 -12.75 16.32
C GLU A 163 -22.52 -12.97 15.76
N GLU A 164 -21.56 -12.81 16.66
CA GLU A 164 -20.13 -13.07 16.67
C GLU A 164 -19.54 -14.00 15.57
N GLY A 165 -18.43 -13.56 14.94
CA GLY A 165 -17.43 -14.51 14.53
C GLY A 165 -16.78 -14.38 13.17
N LEU A 166 -15.99 -13.33 12.90
CA LEU A 166 -15.10 -13.35 11.71
C LEU A 166 -13.72 -12.68 11.90
N PHE A 167 -13.27 -12.46 13.11
CA PHE A 167 -11.95 -11.89 13.36
C PHE A 167 -11.07 -12.82 14.18
N ALA A 168 -9.79 -12.98 13.76
CA ALA A 168 -8.80 -13.62 14.62
C ALA A 168 -8.70 -12.80 15.91
N PRO A 169 -8.75 -13.44 17.10
CA PRO A 169 -8.76 -12.71 18.36
C PRO A 169 -7.50 -11.86 18.47
N ILE A 170 -7.68 -10.56 18.70
CA ILE A 170 -6.62 -9.66 19.16
C ILE A 170 -6.09 -10.30 20.45
N LYS A 171 -4.81 -10.68 20.45
CA LYS A 171 -4.18 -11.11 21.72
C LYS A 171 -4.32 -9.95 22.70
N GLU A 172 -4.94 -10.20 23.85
CA GLU A 172 -5.15 -9.24 24.95
C GLU A 172 -3.80 -8.77 25.52
N ASN A 173 -3.12 -7.88 24.81
CA ASN A 173 -1.95 -7.15 25.29
C ASN A 173 -1.89 -5.75 24.70
N SER A 174 -3.01 -5.22 24.16
CA SER A 174 -3.09 -3.82 23.83
C SER A 174 -3.13 -3.02 25.14
N HIS A 175 -2.01 -2.42 25.50
CA HIS A 175 -1.99 -1.41 26.53
C HIS A 175 -2.86 -0.26 26.05
N ALA A 176 -4.04 -0.15 26.64
CA ALA A 176 -4.83 1.08 26.64
C ALA A 176 -4.07 2.13 27.44
N ALA A 177 -3.01 2.68 26.86
CA ALA A 177 -2.31 3.84 27.38
C ALA A 177 -2.91 5.05 26.68
N GLY A 178 -3.50 5.94 27.47
CA GLY A 178 -4.13 7.14 26.97
C GLY A 178 -3.24 7.97 26.05
N GLY A 179 -3.78 8.31 24.88
CA GLY A 179 -3.58 9.58 24.20
C GLY A 179 -2.19 9.98 23.72
N THR A 180 -1.32 9.08 23.26
CA THR A 180 -0.16 9.47 22.45
C THR A 180 -0.36 8.96 21.04
N SER A 181 -0.37 9.88 20.07
CA SER A 181 -0.37 9.52 18.64
C SER A 181 0.82 8.60 18.37
N LYS A 182 0.58 7.54 17.58
CA LYS A 182 1.64 6.63 17.14
C LYS A 182 1.87 6.83 15.64
N PRO A 183 3.12 7.04 15.21
CA PRO A 183 3.47 7.23 13.80
C PRO A 183 2.88 6.18 12.87
N VAL A 184 2.51 6.59 11.67
CA VAL A 184 2.02 5.71 10.61
C VAL A 184 2.95 5.78 9.40
N ILE A 185 3.36 4.62 8.91
CA ILE A 185 4.05 4.45 7.62
C ILE A 185 3.10 3.71 6.69
N ILE A 186 2.73 4.34 5.58
CA ILE A 186 1.96 3.73 4.49
C ILE A 186 2.94 3.33 3.40
N CYS A 187 2.79 2.13 2.85
CA CYS A 187 3.51 1.72 1.66
C CYS A 187 2.61 0.99 0.68
N GLY A 188 2.95 1.05 -0.60
CA GLY A 188 2.30 0.28 -1.62
C GLY A 188 2.11 1.00 -2.94
N ASP A 189 1.37 0.32 -3.82
CA ASP A 189 0.90 0.89 -5.07
C ASP A 189 -0.36 1.73 -4.81
N LEU A 190 -0.19 3.04 -4.80
CA LEU A 190 -1.28 3.99 -4.60
C LEU A 190 -2.02 4.33 -5.90
N ASN A 191 -1.62 3.73 -7.02
CA ASN A 191 -2.26 3.90 -8.32
C ASN A 191 -2.50 5.37 -8.72
N VAL A 192 -1.59 6.27 -8.34
CA VAL A 192 -1.62 7.69 -8.70
C VAL A 192 -0.22 8.26 -8.85
N ALA A 193 0.06 8.96 -9.96
CA ALA A 193 1.19 9.86 -10.07
C ALA A 193 0.75 11.24 -9.57
N HIS A 194 1.33 11.73 -8.46
CA HIS A 194 0.82 12.92 -7.79
C HIS A 194 1.03 14.19 -8.61
N LYS A 195 2.26 14.42 -9.08
CA LYS A 195 2.64 15.65 -9.81
C LYS A 195 3.12 15.33 -11.22
N GLU A 196 3.23 16.37 -12.07
CA GLU A 196 3.71 16.20 -13.44
C GLU A 196 5.13 15.60 -13.54
N ILE A 197 5.95 15.81 -12.52
CA ILE A 197 7.29 15.21 -12.41
C ILE A 197 7.25 13.68 -12.17
N ASP A 198 6.11 13.15 -11.75
CA ASP A 198 5.94 11.74 -11.36
C ASP A 198 5.55 10.82 -12.52
N LEU A 199 5.42 11.35 -13.75
CA LEU A 199 5.16 10.51 -14.92
C LEU A 199 5.75 11.12 -16.19
N LYS A 200 6.00 10.23 -17.15
CA LYS A 200 6.35 10.66 -18.52
C LYS A 200 5.10 11.13 -19.26
N ASN A 201 5.23 12.22 -20.02
CA ASN A 201 4.16 12.79 -20.86
C ASN A 201 2.89 13.22 -20.08
N PRO A 202 2.97 14.07 -19.03
CA PRO A 202 1.83 14.43 -18.20
C PRO A 202 0.68 15.08 -18.99
N LYS A 203 1.00 15.91 -19.98
CA LYS A 203 0.00 16.65 -20.78
C LYS A 203 -0.98 15.75 -21.54
N THR A 204 -0.57 14.54 -21.91
CA THR A 204 -1.42 13.60 -22.66
C THR A 204 -2.18 12.62 -21.75
N ASN A 205 -1.90 12.62 -20.44
CA ASN A 205 -2.42 11.65 -19.48
C ASN A 205 -3.42 12.24 -18.48
N THR A 206 -3.85 13.50 -18.63
CA THR A 206 -4.73 14.19 -17.66
C THR A 206 -6.11 13.54 -17.45
N LYS A 207 -6.52 12.63 -18.33
CA LYS A 207 -7.73 11.82 -18.20
C LYS A 207 -7.46 10.33 -18.02
N SER A 208 -6.20 9.93 -17.91
CA SER A 208 -5.82 8.54 -17.69
C SER A 208 -6.02 8.15 -16.22
N ALA A 209 -6.43 6.90 -15.97
CA ALA A 209 -6.45 6.33 -14.64
C ALA A 209 -5.07 6.49 -13.98
N GLY A 210 -5.05 6.98 -12.74
CA GLY A 210 -3.83 7.28 -11.99
C GLY A 210 -3.25 8.68 -12.23
N PHE A 211 -3.87 9.54 -13.08
CA PHE A 211 -3.42 10.93 -13.27
C PHE A 211 -4.56 11.92 -13.54
N THR A 212 -5.80 11.56 -13.24
CA THR A 212 -6.91 12.50 -13.28
C THR A 212 -6.73 13.59 -12.22
N PRO A 213 -7.27 14.80 -12.43
CA PRO A 213 -7.25 15.85 -11.41
C PRO A 213 -7.80 15.38 -10.06
N GLN A 214 -8.88 14.58 -10.09
CA GLN A 214 -9.52 14.04 -8.89
C GLN A 214 -8.61 13.11 -8.09
N GLU A 215 -7.94 12.15 -8.75
CA GLU A 215 -7.00 11.25 -8.08
C GLU A 215 -5.80 12.00 -7.49
N ARG A 216 -5.27 12.98 -8.22
CA ARG A 216 -4.18 13.84 -7.76
C ARG A 216 -4.58 14.70 -6.56
N GLU A 217 -5.81 15.22 -6.55
CA GLU A 217 -6.36 15.98 -5.44
C GLU A 217 -6.47 15.10 -4.18
N LYS A 218 -6.98 13.85 -4.31
CA LYS A 218 -7.04 12.92 -3.18
C LYS A 218 -5.65 12.61 -2.60
N MET A 219 -4.62 12.49 -3.44
CA MET A 219 -3.24 12.36 -2.96
C MET A 219 -2.77 13.63 -2.24
N THR A 220 -3.13 14.82 -2.74
CA THR A 220 -2.85 16.09 -2.07
C THR A 220 -3.51 16.13 -0.69
N GLU A 221 -4.81 15.82 -0.60
CA GLU A 221 -5.57 15.76 0.65
C GLU A 221 -4.95 14.77 1.67
N LEU A 222 -4.46 13.60 1.20
CA LEU A 222 -3.78 12.64 2.06
C LEU A 222 -2.47 13.22 2.61
N LEU A 223 -1.66 13.85 1.78
CA LEU A 223 -0.40 14.46 2.22
C LEU A 223 -0.66 15.63 3.17
N GLU A 224 -1.63 16.50 2.86
CA GLU A 224 -2.00 17.65 3.70
C GLU A 224 -2.60 17.23 5.05
N SER A 225 -3.11 16.00 5.16
CA SER A 225 -3.60 15.46 6.44
C SER A 225 -2.49 15.02 7.40
N GLY A 226 -1.21 15.27 7.06
CA GLY A 226 -0.07 15.07 7.95
C GLY A 226 0.95 14.03 7.46
N PHE A 227 0.86 13.60 6.20
CA PHE A 227 1.80 12.65 5.62
C PHE A 227 2.85 13.33 4.74
N THR A 228 4.05 12.78 4.73
CA THR A 228 5.18 13.17 3.88
C THR A 228 5.43 12.08 2.84
N ASP A 229 5.53 12.44 1.56
CA ASP A 229 6.08 11.57 0.52
C ASP A 229 7.59 11.43 0.76
N THR A 230 8.02 10.27 1.24
CA THR A 230 9.39 10.06 1.68
C THR A 230 10.39 10.15 0.53
N PHE A 231 10.03 9.70 -0.68
CA PHE A 231 10.90 9.85 -1.83
C PHE A 231 11.09 11.33 -2.20
N ARG A 232 10.02 12.11 -2.25
CA ARG A 232 10.11 13.54 -2.54
C ARG A 232 10.74 14.35 -1.41
N HIS A 233 10.71 13.86 -0.18
CA HIS A 233 11.46 14.45 0.93
C HIS A 233 12.97 14.44 0.67
N PHE A 234 13.53 13.32 0.18
CA PHE A 234 14.96 13.20 -0.11
C PHE A 234 15.32 13.67 -1.53
N HIS A 235 14.37 13.58 -2.48
CA HIS A 235 14.59 13.78 -3.90
C HIS A 235 13.53 14.71 -4.50
N PRO A 236 13.42 15.98 -4.03
CA PRO A 236 12.32 16.87 -4.41
C PRO A 236 12.24 17.14 -5.91
N ASP A 237 13.39 17.27 -6.59
CA ASP A 237 13.49 17.72 -7.97
C ASP A 237 13.98 16.63 -8.96
N VAL A 238 14.13 15.37 -8.48
CA VAL A 238 14.61 14.28 -9.35
C VAL A 238 13.52 13.91 -10.35
N THR A 239 13.83 14.08 -11.62
CA THR A 239 12.98 13.72 -12.77
C THR A 239 13.26 12.29 -13.23
N ASP A 240 12.33 11.74 -14.05
CA ASP A 240 12.50 10.42 -14.68
C ASP A 240 12.72 9.24 -13.69
N ALA A 241 12.27 9.42 -12.45
CA ALA A 241 12.28 8.44 -11.38
C ALA A 241 10.90 7.79 -11.29
N TYR A 242 10.75 6.59 -11.83
CA TYR A 242 9.48 5.89 -11.96
C TYR A 242 9.55 4.52 -11.30
N SER A 243 8.39 4.01 -10.89
CA SER A 243 8.25 2.70 -10.26
C SER A 243 7.43 1.71 -11.11
N TRP A 244 6.70 2.19 -12.10
CA TRP A 244 5.87 1.39 -12.99
C TRP A 244 6.05 1.76 -14.46
N TRP A 245 6.02 0.74 -15.33
CA TRP A 245 6.09 0.88 -16.79
C TRP A 245 5.16 -0.12 -17.48
N SER A 246 4.35 0.36 -18.41
CA SER A 246 3.54 -0.54 -19.23
C SER A 246 4.39 -1.59 -19.94
N TYR A 247 3.90 -2.82 -20.03
CA TYR A 247 4.55 -3.87 -20.86
C TYR A 247 4.58 -3.54 -22.35
N ARG A 248 3.80 -2.55 -22.78
CA ARG A 248 3.68 -2.20 -24.19
C ARG A 248 4.86 -1.32 -24.64
N MET A 249 5.25 -1.48 -25.91
CA MET A 249 6.20 -0.59 -26.63
C MET A 249 7.58 -0.43 -25.99
N ASN A 250 8.03 -1.42 -25.22
CA ASN A 250 9.30 -1.39 -24.47
C ASN A 250 9.39 -0.15 -23.54
N ALA A 251 8.31 0.18 -22.85
CA ALA A 251 8.20 1.39 -22.05
C ALA A 251 9.29 1.48 -20.98
N ARG A 252 9.61 0.35 -20.28
CA ARG A 252 10.66 0.34 -19.24
C ARG A 252 12.05 0.62 -19.81
N ALA A 253 12.42 0.02 -20.94
CA ALA A 253 13.70 0.27 -21.59
C ALA A 253 13.85 1.72 -22.09
N LYS A 254 12.75 2.39 -22.40
CA LYS A 254 12.71 3.80 -22.83
C LYS A 254 12.48 4.76 -21.67
N ASN A 255 12.35 4.25 -20.46
CA ASN A 255 11.96 4.96 -19.27
C ASN A 255 10.69 5.84 -19.45
N VAL A 256 9.66 5.28 -20.12
CA VAL A 256 8.33 5.89 -20.24
C VAL A 256 7.47 5.32 -19.13
N GLY A 257 7.64 5.82 -17.93
CA GLY A 257 7.08 5.29 -16.70
C GLY A 257 6.30 6.28 -15.86
N TRP A 258 5.80 5.79 -14.74
CA TRP A 258 5.03 6.51 -13.74
C TRP A 258 5.56 6.14 -12.35
N ARG A 259 5.60 7.08 -11.42
CA ARG A 259 5.85 6.83 -10.00
C ARG A 259 4.51 6.74 -9.30
N ILE A 260 4.08 5.53 -9.01
CA ILE A 260 2.78 5.22 -8.39
C ILE A 260 2.90 4.34 -7.14
N ASP A 261 4.13 3.87 -6.84
CA ASP A 261 4.46 3.16 -5.62
C ASP A 261 5.15 4.12 -4.64
N TYR A 262 4.72 4.09 -3.38
CA TYR A 262 5.12 5.08 -2.38
C TYR A 262 5.49 4.45 -1.05
N PHE A 263 6.30 5.18 -0.29
CA PHE A 263 6.28 5.22 1.15
C PHE A 263 5.85 6.62 1.60
N LEU A 264 4.76 6.69 2.38
CA LEU A 264 4.31 7.91 3.04
C LEU A 264 4.49 7.74 4.54
N ALA A 265 4.88 8.79 5.24
CA ALA A 265 5.14 8.73 6.68
C ALA A 265 4.54 9.95 7.37
N THR A 266 3.95 9.78 8.55
CA THR A 266 3.48 10.91 9.36
C THR A 266 4.63 11.81 9.79
N ALA A 267 4.34 13.08 10.05
CA ALA A 267 5.35 14.10 10.34
C ALA A 267 6.21 13.78 11.57
N ASP A 268 5.66 13.09 12.55
CA ASP A 268 6.31 12.72 13.81
C ASP A 268 7.42 11.65 13.63
N ILE A 269 7.33 10.80 12.59
CA ILE A 269 8.41 9.85 12.26
C ILE A 269 9.42 10.42 11.24
N THR A 270 9.12 11.53 10.58
CA THR A 270 10.00 12.15 9.58
C THR A 270 11.44 12.35 10.07
N PRO A 271 11.71 12.77 11.34
CA PRO A 271 13.10 12.87 11.83
C PRO A 271 13.87 11.55 11.90
N ARG A 272 13.19 10.40 11.84
CA ARG A 272 13.79 9.06 11.81
C ARG A 272 14.08 8.54 10.40
N LEU A 273 13.63 9.25 9.36
CA LEU A 273 13.89 8.85 7.98
C LEU A 273 15.39 8.96 7.67
N VAL A 274 15.95 7.92 7.05
CA VAL A 274 17.36 7.85 6.67
C VAL A 274 17.52 7.93 5.15
N SER A 275 16.71 7.17 4.39
CA SER A 275 16.73 7.18 2.93
C SER A 275 15.42 6.64 2.37
N ALA A 276 15.08 7.09 1.16
CA ALA A 276 14.01 6.51 0.35
C ALA A 276 14.51 6.34 -1.09
N SER A 277 14.27 5.17 -1.69
CA SER A 277 14.81 4.81 -2.99
C SER A 277 13.78 4.09 -3.86
N ILE A 278 13.96 4.20 -5.16
CA ILE A 278 13.28 3.38 -6.18
C ILE A 278 14.34 2.43 -6.73
N LEU A 279 14.02 1.15 -6.93
CA LEU A 279 14.97 0.10 -7.33
C LEU A 279 14.68 -0.38 -8.77
N PRO A 280 14.92 0.46 -9.81
CA PRO A 280 14.45 0.21 -11.18
C PRO A 280 15.13 -1.00 -11.83
N ASP A 281 16.28 -1.44 -11.33
CA ASP A 281 17.04 -2.57 -11.87
C ASP A 281 16.47 -3.93 -11.42
N ILE A 282 15.60 -3.96 -10.42
CA ILE A 282 14.91 -5.18 -9.99
C ILE A 282 13.80 -5.50 -10.98
N MET A 283 13.94 -6.64 -11.62
CA MET A 283 13.03 -7.11 -12.67
C MET A 283 12.06 -8.15 -12.13
N GLY A 284 11.03 -8.52 -12.90
CA GLY A 284 10.06 -9.58 -12.56
C GLY A 284 8.60 -9.13 -12.71
N SER A 285 8.30 -7.89 -12.39
CA SER A 285 7.01 -7.23 -12.54
C SER A 285 7.12 -6.03 -13.51
N ASP A 286 5.99 -5.44 -13.89
CA ASP A 286 5.90 -4.12 -14.52
C ASP A 286 6.12 -2.98 -13.53
N HIS A 287 6.10 -3.26 -12.23
CA HIS A 287 6.63 -2.38 -11.20
C HIS A 287 8.06 -2.79 -10.79
N CYS A 288 8.80 -1.87 -10.23
CA CYS A 288 10.00 -2.16 -9.44
C CYS A 288 9.73 -1.90 -7.95
N PRO A 289 10.52 -2.51 -7.05
CA PRO A 289 10.40 -2.22 -5.62
C PRO A 289 10.74 -0.77 -5.29
N VAL A 290 10.15 -0.26 -4.21
CA VAL A 290 10.56 0.95 -3.53
C VAL A 290 11.06 0.60 -2.13
N GLU A 291 12.01 1.36 -1.62
CA GLU A 291 12.69 1.12 -0.34
C GLU A 291 12.60 2.35 0.56
N LEU A 292 12.38 2.10 1.85
CA LEU A 292 12.51 3.09 2.92
C LEU A 292 13.42 2.53 4.01
N THR A 293 14.35 3.37 4.51
CA THR A 293 15.14 3.07 5.70
C THR A 293 14.85 4.09 6.79
N ILE A 294 14.60 3.62 8.01
CA ILE A 294 14.37 4.44 9.20
C ILE A 294 15.32 4.04 10.33
N GLN A 295 15.50 4.98 11.30
CA GLN A 295 16.22 4.70 12.55
C GLN A 295 15.38 3.88 13.52
#